data_261148b3a357489a726afe5007879603
#
_entry.id   261148b3a357489a726afe5007879603
#
_cell.length_a   1.000
_cell.length_b   1.000
_cell.length_c   1.000
_cell.angle_alpha   90.00
_cell.angle_beta   90.00
_cell.angle_gamma   90.00
#
_symmetry.space_group_name_H-M   'P 1'
#
loop_
_entity.id
_entity.type
_entity.pdbx_description
1 polymer ?
#
loop_
_entity_poly.entity_id
_entity_poly.type
_entity_poly.pdbx_seq_one_letter_code
_entity_poly.pdbx_strand_id
1 'polypeptide(L)'
;MDRIQVSARFANVSNANRAEFKQVAAAALDISRREPGVLQYDWFFNDAQTVCVVRETYQDSTALLAHIANLGETFGKLVDLGGGCELELFGDPSFPLADTGAGVHRSVFGSRFQGK
;
A
#
# COMPACT_ATOMS: atom_id res chain seq x y z
N MET A 1 -17.93 -0.87 12.54
CA MET A 1 -17.01 0.00 11.86
C MET A 1 -15.76 -0.71 11.58
N ASP A 2 -15.58 -0.93 10.32
CA ASP A 2 -14.59 -1.91 9.96
C ASP A 2 -13.37 -1.23 9.40
N ARG A 3 -12.32 -1.24 10.21
CA ARG A 3 -11.02 -0.83 9.72
C ARG A 3 -10.58 -1.76 8.62
N ILE A 4 -9.88 -1.19 7.64
CA ILE A 4 -9.25 -1.95 6.58
C ILE A 4 -7.75 -1.91 6.81
N GLN A 5 -7.10 -3.06 6.80
CA GLN A 5 -5.65 -3.17 6.86
C GLN A 5 -5.12 -3.61 5.52
N VAL A 6 -3.97 -3.07 5.14
CA VAL A 6 -3.33 -3.38 3.87
C VAL A 6 -1.86 -3.67 4.13
N SER A 7 -1.36 -4.69 3.45
CA SER A 7 0.08 -4.93 3.32
C SER A 7 0.43 -4.80 1.85
N ALA A 8 1.35 -3.90 1.52
CA ALA A 8 1.85 -3.70 0.15
C ALA A 8 3.30 -4.15 0.11
N ARG A 9 3.61 -5.14 -0.73
CA ARG A 9 4.94 -5.72 -0.83
C ARG A 9 5.56 -5.44 -2.19
N PHE A 10 6.69 -4.73 -2.18
CA PHE A 10 7.52 -4.48 -3.36
C PHE A 10 8.72 -5.43 -3.27
N ALA A 11 8.69 -6.52 -4.06
CA ALA A 11 9.55 -7.67 -3.83
C ALA A 11 10.95 -7.53 -4.43
N ASN A 12 11.19 -6.53 -5.27
CA ASN A 12 12.48 -6.41 -5.95
C ASN A 12 12.84 -4.94 -6.20
N VAL A 13 13.28 -4.27 -5.14
CA VAL A 13 13.84 -2.92 -5.24
C VAL A 13 15.32 -3.07 -5.58
N SER A 14 15.67 -2.82 -6.85
CA SER A 14 17.04 -2.98 -7.30
C SER A 14 17.95 -1.89 -6.74
N ASN A 15 19.26 -2.16 -6.74
CA ASN A 15 20.27 -1.16 -6.36
C ASN A 15 20.12 0.12 -7.18
N ALA A 16 19.89 -0.02 -8.49
CA ALA A 16 19.76 1.11 -9.40
C ALA A 16 18.56 1.98 -9.09
N ASN A 17 17.46 1.37 -8.62
CA ASN A 17 16.20 2.07 -8.39
C ASN A 17 16.00 2.52 -6.95
N ARG A 18 16.85 2.09 -6.02
CA ARG A 18 16.59 2.27 -4.58
C ARG A 18 16.44 3.73 -4.16
N ALA A 19 17.35 4.59 -4.61
CA ALA A 19 17.31 6.00 -4.23
C ALA A 19 16.03 6.67 -4.72
N GLU A 20 15.66 6.42 -5.96
CA GLU A 20 14.43 6.98 -6.54
C GLU A 20 13.19 6.37 -5.89
N PHE A 21 13.19 5.08 -5.62
CA PHE A 21 12.10 4.43 -4.90
C PHE A 21 11.85 5.11 -3.55
N LYS A 22 12.90 5.38 -2.80
CA LYS A 22 12.79 6.05 -1.49
C LYS A 22 12.25 7.48 -1.63
N GLN A 23 12.62 8.20 -2.68
CA GLN A 23 12.09 9.55 -2.94
C GLN A 23 10.59 9.50 -3.22
N VAL A 24 10.15 8.56 -4.04
CA VAL A 24 8.73 8.39 -4.37
C VAL A 24 7.96 7.91 -3.14
N ALA A 25 8.55 7.02 -2.35
CA ALA A 25 7.95 6.57 -1.09
C ALA A 25 7.76 7.74 -0.10
N ALA A 26 8.73 8.65 -0.02
CA ALA A 26 8.61 9.83 0.82
C ALA A 26 7.46 10.73 0.37
N ALA A 27 7.24 10.85 -0.94
CA ALA A 27 6.11 11.61 -1.48
C ALA A 27 4.77 10.94 -1.10
N ALA A 28 4.70 9.61 -1.18
CA ALA A 28 3.50 8.86 -0.76
C ALA A 28 3.23 9.06 0.73
N LEU A 29 4.27 9.04 1.55
CA LEU A 29 4.14 9.27 2.99
C LEU A 29 3.62 10.67 3.29
N ASP A 30 4.11 11.69 2.58
CA ASP A 30 3.62 13.06 2.73
C ASP A 30 2.14 13.17 2.38
N ILE A 31 1.69 12.49 1.34
CA ILE A 31 0.27 12.43 0.98
C ILE A 31 -0.53 11.84 2.13
N SER A 32 -0.07 10.71 2.70
CA SER A 32 -0.78 10.03 3.78
C SER A 32 -0.90 10.88 5.05
N ARG A 33 0.08 11.73 5.31
CA ARG A 33 0.07 12.62 6.49
C ARG A 33 -1.05 13.65 6.45
N ARG A 34 -1.59 13.93 5.28
CA ARG A 34 -2.70 14.88 5.10
C ARG A 34 -4.06 14.20 5.11
N GLU A 35 -4.09 12.89 5.33
CA GLU A 35 -5.30 12.07 5.24
C GLU A 35 -5.67 11.57 6.63
N PRO A 36 -6.65 12.20 7.32
CA PRO A 36 -6.97 11.82 8.69
C PRO A 36 -7.52 10.40 8.82
N GLY A 37 -8.04 9.83 7.74
CA GLY A 37 -8.54 8.46 7.74
C GLY A 37 -7.47 7.39 7.61
N VAL A 38 -6.23 7.77 7.34
CA VAL A 38 -5.08 6.85 7.32
C VAL A 38 -4.51 6.80 8.74
N LEU A 39 -4.69 5.67 9.40
CA LEU A 39 -4.31 5.51 10.81
C LEU A 39 -2.90 4.97 10.98
N GLN A 40 -2.39 4.26 9.97
CA GLN A 40 -1.06 3.70 9.95
C GLN A 40 -0.55 3.68 8.52
N TYR A 41 0.72 4.01 8.33
CA TYR A 41 1.35 3.98 7.01
C TYR A 41 2.85 3.87 7.20
N ASP A 42 3.30 2.66 7.56
CA ASP A 42 4.69 2.40 7.94
C ASP A 42 5.41 1.62 6.85
N TRP A 43 6.59 2.08 6.51
CA TRP A 43 7.43 1.53 5.45
C TRP A 43 8.61 0.80 6.06
N PHE A 44 8.79 -0.46 5.66
CA PHE A 44 9.87 -1.32 6.17
C PHE A 44 10.67 -1.90 5.03
N PHE A 45 11.99 -1.94 5.21
CA PHE A 45 12.88 -2.68 4.31
C PHE A 45 13.47 -3.88 5.04
N ASN A 46 13.77 -4.95 4.29
CA ASN A 46 14.63 -6.02 4.80
C ASN A 46 16.07 -5.51 4.92
N ASP A 47 16.96 -6.28 5.55
CA ASP A 47 18.35 -5.84 5.78
C ASP A 47 19.09 -5.54 4.49
N ALA A 48 18.88 -6.34 3.46
CA ALA A 48 19.49 -6.12 2.13
C ALA A 48 18.91 -4.93 1.39
N GLN A 49 17.81 -4.36 1.86
CA GLN A 49 17.09 -3.26 1.22
C GLN A 49 16.63 -3.57 -0.20
N THR A 50 16.25 -4.82 -0.42
CA THR A 50 15.75 -5.30 -1.71
C THR A 50 14.25 -5.54 -1.70
N VAL A 51 13.64 -5.64 -0.53
CA VAL A 51 12.20 -5.83 -0.35
C VAL A 51 11.67 -4.75 0.56
N CYS A 52 10.62 -4.08 0.12
CA CYS A 52 9.93 -3.06 0.92
C CYS A 52 8.49 -3.52 1.18
N VAL A 53 8.07 -3.45 2.44
CA VAL A 53 6.69 -3.76 2.82
C VAL A 53 6.10 -2.55 3.54
N VAL A 54 4.91 -2.13 3.11
CA VAL A 54 4.17 -1.05 3.73
C VAL A 54 3.02 -1.65 4.51
N ARG A 55 2.94 -1.31 5.79
CA ARG A 55 1.82 -1.72 6.65
C ARG A 55 0.88 -0.53 6.80
N GLU A 56 -0.38 -0.74 6.43
CA GLU A 56 -1.35 0.34 6.30
C GLU A 56 -2.61 0.00 7.08
N THR A 57 -3.21 1.01 7.69
CA THR A 57 -4.50 0.86 8.37
C THR A 57 -5.35 2.08 8.04
N TYR A 58 -6.58 1.82 7.62
CA TYR A 58 -7.57 2.83 7.25
C TYR A 58 -8.76 2.73 8.19
N GLN A 59 -9.34 3.88 8.56
CA GLN A 59 -10.50 3.88 9.44
C GLN A 59 -11.72 3.18 8.83
N ASP A 60 -11.83 3.22 7.49
CA ASP A 60 -12.93 2.60 6.73
C ASP A 60 -12.56 2.51 5.25
N SER A 61 -13.48 1.94 4.46
CA SER A 61 -13.31 1.81 3.02
C SER A 61 -13.22 3.14 2.30
N THR A 62 -13.93 4.16 2.77
CA THR A 62 -13.91 5.49 2.17
C THR A 62 -12.51 6.10 2.29
N ALA A 63 -11.85 5.92 3.42
CA ALA A 63 -10.49 6.40 3.64
C ALA A 63 -9.49 5.71 2.71
N LEU A 64 -9.64 4.39 2.52
CA LEU A 64 -8.81 3.64 1.59
C LEU A 64 -9.01 4.15 0.16
N LEU A 65 -10.24 4.35 -0.26
CA LEU A 65 -10.54 4.83 -1.60
C LEU A 65 -9.95 6.22 -1.84
N ALA A 66 -10.07 7.11 -0.86
CA ALA A 66 -9.49 8.44 -0.93
C ALA A 66 -7.97 8.39 -1.06
N HIS A 67 -7.31 7.50 -0.29
CA HIS A 67 -5.86 7.34 -0.37
C HIS A 67 -5.41 6.87 -1.76
N ILE A 68 -6.09 5.87 -2.31
CA ILE A 68 -5.80 5.37 -3.66
C ILE A 68 -5.90 6.50 -4.68
N ALA A 69 -6.97 7.29 -4.62
CA ALA A 69 -7.18 8.41 -5.53
C ALA A 69 -6.08 9.47 -5.38
N ASN A 70 -5.69 9.79 -4.14
CA ASN A 70 -4.68 10.81 -3.86
C ASN A 70 -3.29 10.37 -4.26
N LEU A 71 -2.97 9.08 -4.19
CA LEU A 71 -1.67 8.58 -4.67
C LEU A 71 -1.55 8.77 -6.18
N GLY A 72 -2.62 8.48 -6.93
CA GLY A 72 -2.61 8.64 -8.39
C GLY A 72 -1.40 7.95 -9.03
N GLU A 73 -0.65 8.71 -9.82
CA GLU A 73 0.53 8.19 -10.53
C GLU A 73 1.68 7.77 -9.62
N THR A 74 1.72 8.27 -8.39
CA THR A 74 2.77 7.92 -7.42
C THR A 74 2.81 6.42 -7.19
N PHE A 75 1.65 5.78 -7.10
CA PHE A 75 1.58 4.34 -6.91
C PHE A 75 2.20 3.57 -8.08
N GLY A 76 1.89 3.98 -9.31
CA GLY A 76 2.46 3.34 -10.50
C GLY A 76 3.98 3.43 -10.55
N LYS A 77 4.55 4.58 -10.13
CA LYS A 77 6.00 4.74 -10.05
C LYS A 77 6.61 3.79 -9.03
N LEU A 78 5.96 3.63 -7.87
CA LEU A 78 6.43 2.69 -6.86
C LEU A 78 6.40 1.25 -7.38
N VAL A 79 5.36 0.87 -8.10
CA VAL A 79 5.25 -0.46 -8.70
C VAL A 79 6.40 -0.70 -9.68
N ASP A 80 6.67 0.25 -10.55
CA ASP A 80 7.73 0.12 -11.55
C ASP A 80 9.11 0.02 -10.89
N LEU A 81 9.39 0.88 -9.92
CA LEU A 81 10.69 0.92 -9.23
C LEU A 81 10.89 -0.24 -8.27
N GLY A 82 9.78 -0.77 -7.75
CA GLY A 82 9.79 -1.85 -6.75
C GLY A 82 9.72 -3.26 -7.32
N GLY A 83 9.71 -3.40 -8.66
CA GLY A 83 9.65 -4.71 -9.30
C GLY A 83 8.30 -5.39 -9.18
N GLY A 84 7.21 -4.60 -9.22
CA GLY A 84 5.86 -5.08 -9.02
C GLY A 84 5.38 -4.85 -7.59
N CYS A 85 4.13 -5.18 -7.33
CA CYS A 85 3.55 -5.01 -6.00
C CYS A 85 2.54 -6.11 -5.70
N GLU A 86 2.64 -6.69 -4.52
CA GLU A 86 1.63 -7.62 -3.99
C GLU A 86 0.87 -6.89 -2.89
N LEU A 87 -0.45 -6.80 -3.06
CA LEU A 87 -1.35 -6.19 -2.09
C LEU A 87 -2.16 -7.26 -1.39
N GLU A 88 -2.18 -7.20 -0.06
CA GLU A 88 -3.09 -8.00 0.75
C GLU A 88 -3.98 -7.06 1.55
N LEU A 89 -5.29 -7.23 1.42
CA LEU A 89 -6.28 -6.44 2.14
C LEU A 89 -6.98 -7.32 3.17
N PHE A 90 -7.10 -6.82 4.38
CA PHE A 90 -7.73 -7.51 5.50
C PHE A 90 -8.92 -6.69 5.97
N GLY A 91 -10.11 -7.27 5.86
CA GLY A 91 -11.37 -6.61 6.13
C GLY A 91 -12.29 -6.71 4.94
N ASP A 92 -13.49 -6.19 5.05
CA ASP A 92 -14.52 -6.27 4.02
C ASP A 92 -14.77 -4.88 3.43
N PRO A 93 -14.12 -4.54 2.31
CA PRO A 93 -14.37 -3.25 1.65
C PRO A 93 -15.84 -3.15 1.24
N SER A 94 -16.45 -2.02 1.51
CA SER A 94 -17.86 -1.80 1.20
C SER A 94 -18.10 -1.43 -0.28
N PHE A 95 -17.06 -1.49 -1.10
CA PHE A 95 -17.15 -1.20 -2.54
C PHE A 95 -16.28 -2.19 -3.31
N PRO A 96 -16.59 -2.45 -4.59
CA PRO A 96 -15.70 -3.22 -5.45
C PRO A 96 -14.41 -2.44 -5.66
N LEU A 97 -13.28 -3.14 -5.53
CA LEU A 97 -11.99 -2.52 -5.80
C LEU A 97 -11.72 -2.53 -7.30
N ALA A 98 -11.34 -1.38 -7.82
CA ALA A 98 -10.97 -1.25 -9.22
C ALA A 98 -9.69 -2.05 -9.51
N ASP A 99 -9.45 -2.33 -10.79
CA ASP A 99 -8.20 -2.92 -11.24
C ASP A 99 -7.05 -1.99 -10.85
N THR A 100 -6.03 -2.57 -10.24
CA THR A 100 -4.88 -1.81 -9.75
C THR A 100 -3.78 -1.67 -10.81
N GLY A 101 -3.97 -2.24 -12.00
CA GLY A 101 -3.05 -2.09 -13.13
C GLY A 101 -2.02 -3.19 -13.24
N ALA A 102 -1.18 -3.09 -14.27
CA ALA A 102 -0.14 -4.06 -14.57
C ALA A 102 0.92 -4.08 -13.46
N GLY A 103 1.43 -5.27 -13.16
CA GLY A 103 2.47 -5.43 -12.14
C GLY A 103 1.94 -5.47 -10.72
N VAL A 104 0.62 -5.42 -10.52
CA VAL A 104 0.02 -5.46 -9.19
C VAL A 104 -0.84 -6.71 -9.05
N HIS A 105 -0.57 -7.48 -8.01
CA HIS A 105 -1.36 -8.64 -7.64
C HIS A 105 -2.07 -8.34 -6.31
N ARG A 106 -3.36 -8.62 -6.24
CA ARG A 106 -4.19 -8.27 -5.09
C ARG A 106 -4.93 -9.47 -4.55
N SER A 107 -4.89 -9.65 -3.23
CA SER A 107 -5.68 -10.65 -2.51
C SER A 107 -6.49 -9.96 -1.43
N VAL A 108 -7.76 -10.39 -1.26
CA VAL A 108 -8.65 -9.82 -0.25
C VAL A 108 -9.05 -10.90 0.74
N PHE A 109 -8.83 -10.62 2.02
CA PHE A 109 -9.18 -11.49 3.14
C PHE A 109 -10.31 -10.84 3.92
N GLY A 110 -11.54 -11.02 3.42
CA GLY A 110 -12.72 -10.34 3.95
C GLY A 110 -13.41 -11.06 5.10
N SER A 111 -13.02 -12.30 5.39
CA SER A 111 -13.68 -13.12 6.42
C SER A 111 -12.79 -13.26 7.64
N ARG A 112 -13.14 -12.55 8.70
CA ARG A 112 -12.41 -12.63 9.96
C ARG A 112 -12.91 -13.81 10.78
N PHE A 113 -12.01 -14.73 11.09
CA PHE A 113 -12.35 -15.87 11.96
C PHE A 113 -12.41 -15.44 13.41
N GLN A 114 -11.30 -14.94 13.92
CA GLN A 114 -11.21 -14.47 15.30
C GLN A 114 -10.18 -13.36 15.41
N GLY A 115 -10.29 -12.56 16.45
CA GLY A 115 -9.32 -11.55 16.81
C GLY A 115 -9.35 -11.27 18.30
N LYS A 116 -8.44 -10.45 18.74
CA LYS A 116 -8.38 -10.05 20.13
C LYS A 116 -9.29 -8.86 20.40
#